data_46e63908b3fe4411cca7ff586ace7e95
#
_entry.id   46e63908b3fe4411cca7ff586ace7e95
#
_cell.length_a   1.000
_cell.length_b   1.000
_cell.length_c   1.000
_cell.angle_alpha   90.00
_cell.angle_beta   90.00
_cell.angle_gamma   90.00
#
_symmetry.space_group_name_H-M   'P 1'
#
loop_
_entity.id
_entity.type
_entity.pdbx_description
1 polymer ?
#
loop_
_entity_poly.entity_id
_entity_poly.type
_entity_poly.pdbx_seq_one_letter_code
_entity_poly.pdbx_strand_id
1 'polypeptide(L)'
;MTLEWFYATFVEMWSHTFMVRGFAVTILAASVCALLSCWLVLVGWSLMGDALSHAVVPGIVLAYIVGLPFSVGAFIAAIVCVALIAVVRNGSGLKEDTVMGVVFTTMLALGLVLISVFPSHIHLQHVIFGDLLGITQADLWQVVVLAPLAAVIVIVKRKDLTLFAFDPIHASAIGLSTKRLSALLLICLAMTVVVAMQAVGAILIVALLIIPGATAFC
;
A
#
# COMPACT_ATOMS: atom_id res chain seq x y z
N MET A 1 39.02 -7.59 -19.64
CA MET A 1 37.76 -6.96 -20.10
C MET A 1 36.51 -7.45 -19.33
N THR A 2 36.43 -8.71 -18.90
CA THR A 2 35.25 -9.27 -18.22
C THR A 2 35.17 -8.96 -16.72
N LEU A 3 36.30 -8.95 -16.00
CA LEU A 3 36.31 -8.75 -14.54
C LEU A 3 36.14 -7.27 -14.15
N GLU A 4 36.79 -6.36 -14.89
CA GLU A 4 36.64 -4.91 -14.67
C GLU A 4 35.22 -4.43 -15.01
N TRP A 5 34.62 -4.96 -16.09
CA TRP A 5 33.24 -4.69 -16.44
C TRP A 5 32.28 -5.19 -15.37
N PHE A 6 32.49 -6.39 -14.82
CA PHE A 6 31.69 -6.93 -13.72
C PHE A 6 31.82 -6.09 -12.46
N TYR A 7 33.04 -5.66 -12.11
CA TYR A 7 33.29 -4.78 -10.97
C TYR A 7 32.61 -3.41 -11.13
N ALA A 8 32.78 -2.76 -12.28
CA ALA A 8 32.13 -1.49 -12.59
C ALA A 8 30.61 -1.59 -12.61
N THR A 9 30.04 -2.70 -13.10
CA THR A 9 28.59 -2.82 -13.23
C THR A 9 27.90 -3.29 -11.94
N PHE A 10 28.53 -4.18 -11.16
CA PHE A 10 27.86 -4.79 -10.00
C PHE A 10 28.41 -4.31 -8.64
N VAL A 11 29.67 -3.97 -8.54
CA VAL A 11 30.27 -3.58 -7.25
C VAL A 11 30.24 -2.08 -7.06
N GLU A 12 30.52 -1.30 -8.11
CA GLU A 12 30.53 0.15 -8.05
C GLU A 12 29.14 0.74 -7.81
N MET A 13 28.07 0.09 -8.27
CA MET A 13 26.68 0.45 -7.97
C MET A 13 26.41 0.51 -6.45
N TRP A 14 26.98 -0.40 -5.67
CA TRP A 14 26.79 -0.46 -4.22
C TRP A 14 27.57 0.60 -3.44
N SER A 15 28.51 1.28 -4.09
CA SER A 15 29.23 2.41 -3.48
C SER A 15 28.39 3.67 -3.35
N HIS A 16 27.29 3.76 -4.13
CA HIS A 16 26.38 4.91 -4.11
C HIS A 16 25.31 4.78 -3.05
N THR A 17 25.29 5.69 -2.09
CA THR A 17 24.36 5.68 -0.95
C THR A 17 22.88 5.65 -1.36
N PHE A 18 22.52 6.32 -2.47
CA PHE A 18 21.13 6.33 -2.97
C PHE A 18 20.68 4.96 -3.48
N MET A 19 21.59 4.20 -4.13
CA MET A 19 21.29 2.83 -4.60
C MET A 19 21.02 1.89 -3.42
N VAL A 20 21.87 1.94 -2.40
CA VAL A 20 21.70 1.11 -1.19
C VAL A 20 20.39 1.43 -0.48
N ARG A 21 20.05 2.71 -0.38
CA ARG A 21 18.78 3.16 0.21
C ARG A 21 17.58 2.65 -0.60
N GLY A 22 17.57 2.88 -1.91
CA GLY A 22 16.50 2.42 -2.80
C GLY A 22 16.29 0.91 -2.71
N PHE A 23 17.37 0.15 -2.71
CA PHE A 23 17.32 -1.31 -2.62
C PHE A 23 16.79 -1.79 -1.25
N ALA A 24 17.28 -1.20 -0.16
CA ALA A 24 16.82 -1.53 1.20
C ALA A 24 15.33 -1.25 1.39
N VAL A 25 14.86 -0.08 0.93
CA VAL A 25 13.45 0.31 0.99
C VAL A 25 12.58 -0.62 0.16
N THR A 26 13.03 -0.97 -1.05
CA THR A 26 12.28 -1.88 -1.94
C THR A 26 12.15 -3.28 -1.35
N ILE A 27 13.24 -3.85 -0.80
CA ILE A 27 13.19 -5.16 -0.15
C ILE A 27 12.24 -5.14 1.04
N LEU A 28 12.33 -4.11 1.86
CA LEU A 28 11.50 -3.99 3.06
C LEU A 28 10.03 -3.84 2.70
N ALA A 29 9.70 -2.97 1.75
CA ALA A 29 8.35 -2.81 1.23
C ALA A 29 7.81 -4.10 0.59
N ALA A 30 8.60 -4.76 -0.26
CA ALA A 30 8.23 -6.01 -0.90
C ALA A 30 7.97 -7.13 0.12
N SER A 31 8.79 -7.22 1.16
CA SER A 31 8.64 -8.23 2.23
C SER A 31 7.32 -8.06 2.99
N VAL A 32 6.96 -6.82 3.31
CA VAL A 32 5.70 -6.53 4.03
C VAL A 32 4.49 -6.69 3.10
N CYS A 33 4.58 -6.27 1.84
CA CYS A 33 3.54 -6.53 0.84
C CYS A 33 3.31 -8.03 0.65
N ALA A 34 4.37 -8.82 0.53
CA ALA A 34 4.26 -10.28 0.39
C ALA A 34 3.60 -10.93 1.62
N LEU A 35 3.94 -10.46 2.82
CA LEU A 35 3.32 -10.92 4.06
C LEU A 35 1.82 -10.63 4.08
N LEU A 36 1.41 -9.40 3.77
CA LEU A 36 0.00 -9.00 3.72
C LEU A 36 -0.77 -9.70 2.61
N SER A 37 -0.13 -9.93 1.46
CA SER A 37 -0.69 -10.59 0.29
C SER A 37 -1.38 -11.92 0.64
N CYS A 38 -0.79 -12.72 1.54
CA CYS A 38 -1.34 -14.00 1.96
C CYS A 38 -2.76 -13.86 2.53
N TRP A 39 -2.99 -12.90 3.44
CA TRP A 39 -4.33 -12.68 4.02
C TRP A 39 -5.26 -11.97 3.07
N LEU A 40 -4.78 -11.05 2.24
CA LEU A 40 -5.62 -10.35 1.26
C LEU A 40 -6.21 -11.31 0.23
N VAL A 41 -5.41 -12.24 -0.27
CA VAL A 41 -5.87 -13.27 -1.22
C VAL A 41 -6.85 -14.22 -0.53
N LEU A 42 -6.57 -14.66 0.71
CA LEU A 42 -7.45 -15.55 1.48
C LEU A 42 -8.82 -14.91 1.78
N VAL A 43 -8.86 -13.63 2.11
CA VAL A 43 -10.11 -12.88 2.39
C VAL A 43 -10.87 -12.54 1.11
N GLY A 44 -10.22 -12.64 -0.07
CA GLY A 44 -10.78 -12.24 -1.36
C GLY A 44 -10.65 -10.73 -1.66
N TRP A 45 -9.72 -10.04 -1.00
CA TRP A 45 -9.48 -8.61 -1.17
C TRP A 45 -8.31 -8.31 -2.11
N SER A 46 -8.15 -9.09 -3.16
CA SER A 46 -7.04 -8.94 -4.12
C SER A 46 -6.99 -7.54 -4.78
N LEU A 47 -8.15 -6.94 -5.06
CA LEU A 47 -8.25 -5.60 -5.66
C LEU A 47 -8.05 -4.44 -4.67
N MET A 48 -7.97 -4.72 -3.36
CA MET A 48 -7.90 -3.66 -2.34
C MET A 48 -6.58 -2.88 -2.40
N GLY A 49 -5.48 -3.54 -2.76
CA GLY A 49 -4.18 -2.87 -2.97
C GLY A 49 -4.23 -1.85 -4.10
N ASP A 50 -4.86 -2.23 -5.21
CA ASP A 50 -5.08 -1.36 -6.36
C ASP A 50 -6.01 -0.18 -6.00
N ALA A 51 -7.13 -0.47 -5.36
CA ALA A 51 -8.07 0.55 -4.90
C ALA A 51 -7.39 1.60 -4.01
N LEU A 52 -6.56 1.17 -3.05
CA LEU A 52 -5.86 2.08 -2.16
C LEU A 52 -4.76 2.89 -2.87
N SER A 53 -4.01 2.28 -3.79
CA SER A 53 -2.94 3.00 -4.51
C SER A 53 -3.49 4.16 -5.36
N HIS A 54 -4.66 4.00 -5.95
CA HIS A 54 -5.33 5.07 -6.70
C HIS A 54 -6.07 6.07 -5.80
N ALA A 55 -6.66 5.61 -4.70
CA ALA A 55 -7.38 6.46 -3.75
C ALA A 55 -6.49 7.46 -2.98
N VAL A 56 -5.19 7.22 -2.96
CA VAL A 56 -4.20 8.10 -2.33
C VAL A 56 -3.99 9.40 -3.09
N VAL A 57 -4.23 9.43 -4.41
CA VAL A 57 -3.99 10.59 -5.28
C VAL A 57 -4.63 11.89 -4.78
N PRO A 58 -5.93 11.96 -4.46
CA PRO A 58 -6.52 13.20 -3.97
C PRO A 58 -5.91 13.67 -2.65
N GLY A 59 -5.49 12.75 -1.79
CA GLY A 59 -4.83 13.08 -0.53
C GLY A 59 -3.46 13.72 -0.72
N ILE A 60 -2.67 13.24 -1.69
CA ILE A 60 -1.38 13.85 -2.04
C ILE A 60 -1.57 15.28 -2.54
N VAL A 61 -2.57 15.49 -3.41
CA VAL A 61 -2.86 16.83 -3.94
C VAL A 61 -3.31 17.79 -2.84
N LEU A 62 -4.20 17.34 -1.96
CA LEU A 62 -4.65 18.16 -0.82
C LEU A 62 -3.51 18.47 0.14
N ALA A 63 -2.63 17.52 0.43
CA ALA A 63 -1.44 17.74 1.26
C ALA A 63 -0.53 18.80 0.64
N TYR A 64 -0.32 18.75 -0.68
CA TYR A 64 0.45 19.76 -1.39
C TYR A 64 -0.15 21.17 -1.24
N ILE A 65 -1.46 21.31 -1.41
CA ILE A 65 -2.17 22.60 -1.29
C ILE A 65 -2.03 23.18 0.13
N VAL A 66 -2.11 22.33 1.14
CA VAL A 66 -2.05 22.74 2.57
C VAL A 66 -0.60 22.87 3.06
N GLY A 67 0.39 22.38 2.30
CA GLY A 67 1.80 22.39 2.70
C GLY A 67 2.18 21.29 3.70
N LEU A 68 1.40 20.20 3.75
CA LEU A 68 1.68 19.03 4.58
C LEU A 68 2.56 18.02 3.83
N PRO A 69 3.28 17.13 4.55
CA PRO A 69 3.99 16.02 3.93
C PRO A 69 3.05 15.14 3.09
N PHE A 70 3.47 14.73 1.91
CA PHE A 70 2.67 13.91 0.99
C PHE A 70 2.19 12.61 1.62
N SER A 71 3.01 11.98 2.45
CA SER A 71 2.68 10.75 3.17
C SER A 71 1.50 10.91 4.12
N VAL A 72 1.36 12.05 4.79
CA VAL A 72 0.23 12.33 5.69
C VAL A 72 -1.07 12.43 4.91
N GLY A 73 -1.07 13.18 3.79
CA GLY A 73 -2.24 13.29 2.92
C GLY A 73 -2.62 11.94 2.29
N ALA A 74 -1.62 11.20 1.83
CA ALA A 74 -1.79 9.85 1.30
C ALA A 74 -2.43 8.91 2.33
N PHE A 75 -1.95 8.92 3.56
CA PHE A 75 -2.47 8.08 4.64
C PHE A 75 -3.91 8.45 5.02
N ILE A 76 -4.21 9.73 5.13
CA ILE A 76 -5.58 10.20 5.40
C ILE A 76 -6.53 9.76 4.29
N ALA A 77 -6.15 9.94 3.02
CA ALA A 77 -6.97 9.52 1.88
C ALA A 77 -7.18 8.00 1.85
N ALA A 78 -6.16 7.21 2.17
CA ALA A 78 -6.28 5.76 2.28
C ALA A 78 -7.28 5.35 3.37
N ILE A 79 -7.23 5.98 4.55
CA ILE A 79 -8.21 5.74 5.63
C ILE A 79 -9.61 6.16 5.19
N VAL A 80 -9.77 7.31 4.54
CA VAL A 80 -11.06 7.78 4.03
C VAL A 80 -11.61 6.80 3.00
N CYS A 81 -10.77 6.29 2.09
CA CYS A 81 -11.16 5.27 1.11
C CYS A 81 -11.68 4.00 1.81
N VAL A 82 -10.93 3.48 2.78
CA VAL A 82 -11.34 2.31 3.58
C VAL A 82 -12.67 2.56 4.29
N ALA A 83 -12.85 3.73 4.90
CA ALA A 83 -14.08 4.11 5.57
C ALA A 83 -15.27 4.19 4.58
N LEU A 84 -15.06 4.78 3.39
CA LEU A 84 -16.08 4.84 2.33
C LEU A 84 -16.48 3.46 1.84
N ILE A 85 -15.50 2.56 1.61
CA ILE A 85 -15.77 1.17 1.23
C ILE A 85 -16.62 0.49 2.31
N ALA A 86 -16.28 0.65 3.59
CA ALA A 86 -17.01 0.06 4.70
C ALA A 86 -18.45 0.60 4.80
N VAL A 87 -18.66 1.91 4.62
CA VAL A 87 -19.98 2.56 4.66
C VAL A 87 -20.85 2.09 3.48
N VAL A 88 -20.33 2.14 2.26
CA VAL A 88 -21.06 1.73 1.06
C VAL A 88 -21.40 0.24 1.11
N ARG A 89 -20.47 -0.61 1.51
CA ARG A 89 -20.68 -2.05 1.68
C ARG A 89 -21.82 -2.36 2.66
N ASN A 90 -21.82 -1.69 3.82
CA ASN A 90 -22.86 -1.94 4.84
C ASN A 90 -24.24 -1.42 4.42
N GLY A 91 -24.30 -0.42 3.54
CA GLY A 91 -25.56 0.20 3.10
C GLY A 91 -26.15 -0.33 1.81
N SER A 92 -25.36 -0.96 0.94
CA SER A 92 -25.82 -1.27 -0.44
C SER A 92 -26.08 -2.74 -0.73
N GLY A 93 -25.61 -3.69 0.09
CA GLY A 93 -25.71 -5.13 -0.20
C GLY A 93 -24.96 -5.57 -1.47
N LEU A 94 -24.13 -4.70 -2.07
CA LEU A 94 -23.32 -5.01 -3.23
C LEU A 94 -22.16 -5.92 -2.87
N LYS A 95 -21.63 -6.63 -3.87
CA LYS A 95 -20.39 -7.41 -3.74
C LYS A 95 -19.22 -6.48 -3.41
N GLU A 96 -18.29 -6.95 -2.59
CA GLU A 96 -17.11 -6.16 -2.15
C GLU A 96 -16.31 -5.59 -3.31
N ASP A 97 -16.03 -6.39 -4.34
CA ASP A 97 -15.27 -5.95 -5.52
C ASP A 97 -15.97 -4.79 -6.27
N THR A 98 -17.30 -4.83 -6.36
CA THR A 98 -18.07 -3.74 -6.99
C THR A 98 -17.97 -2.46 -6.18
N VAL A 99 -18.07 -2.55 -4.85
CA VAL A 99 -17.93 -1.39 -3.95
C VAL A 99 -16.52 -0.81 -4.04
N MET A 100 -15.51 -1.66 -4.03
CA MET A 100 -14.11 -1.24 -4.20
C MET A 100 -13.93 -0.51 -5.53
N GLY A 101 -14.41 -1.09 -6.64
CA GLY A 101 -14.33 -0.49 -7.97
C GLY A 101 -14.96 0.90 -8.04
N VAL A 102 -16.16 1.08 -7.49
CA VAL A 102 -16.86 2.37 -7.48
C VAL A 102 -16.12 3.41 -6.63
N VAL A 103 -15.70 3.02 -5.42
CA VAL A 103 -15.04 3.95 -4.50
C VAL A 103 -13.69 4.41 -5.04
N PHE A 104 -12.82 3.48 -5.49
CA PHE A 104 -11.51 3.89 -6.00
C PHE A 104 -11.59 4.72 -7.27
N THR A 105 -12.51 4.39 -8.19
CA THR A 105 -12.72 5.18 -9.42
C THR A 105 -13.17 6.58 -9.07
N THR A 106 -14.07 6.72 -8.11
CA THR A 106 -14.55 8.03 -7.63
C THR A 106 -13.42 8.83 -7.00
N MET A 107 -12.60 8.20 -6.13
CA MET A 107 -11.46 8.85 -5.50
C MET A 107 -10.40 9.27 -6.54
N LEU A 108 -10.09 8.39 -7.50
CA LEU A 108 -9.17 8.72 -8.59
C LEU A 108 -9.67 9.90 -9.42
N ALA A 109 -10.95 9.87 -9.82
CA ALA A 109 -11.58 10.96 -10.58
C ALA A 109 -11.51 12.29 -9.81
N LEU A 110 -11.80 12.27 -8.51
CA LEU A 110 -11.66 13.42 -7.63
C LEU A 110 -10.22 13.94 -7.58
N GLY A 111 -9.24 13.04 -7.48
CA GLY A 111 -7.82 13.39 -7.53
C GLY A 111 -7.44 14.10 -8.84
N LEU A 112 -7.88 13.56 -9.99
CA LEU A 112 -7.63 14.16 -11.30
C LEU A 112 -8.29 15.53 -11.45
N VAL A 113 -9.51 15.69 -10.95
CA VAL A 113 -10.20 17.00 -10.95
C VAL A 113 -9.43 18.00 -10.09
N LEU A 114 -8.99 17.62 -8.90
CA LEU A 114 -8.18 18.49 -8.04
C LEU A 114 -6.88 18.94 -8.71
N ILE A 115 -6.18 18.05 -9.40
CA ILE A 115 -4.96 18.38 -10.15
C ILE A 115 -5.27 19.37 -11.28
N SER A 116 -6.42 19.19 -11.96
CA SER A 116 -6.83 20.08 -13.05
C SER A 116 -7.18 21.51 -12.57
N VAL A 117 -7.82 21.60 -11.39
CA VAL A 117 -8.24 22.90 -10.81
C VAL A 117 -7.05 23.62 -10.13
N PHE A 118 -6.18 22.86 -9.48
CA PHE A 118 -5.00 23.38 -8.82
C PHE A 118 -3.76 22.87 -9.56
N PRO A 119 -3.27 23.60 -10.60
CA PRO A 119 -2.08 23.19 -11.34
C PRO A 119 -0.90 23.15 -10.37
N SER A 120 -0.61 21.96 -9.90
CA SER A 120 0.52 21.67 -9.03
C SER A 120 1.67 21.14 -9.88
N HIS A 121 2.91 21.48 -9.54
CA HIS A 121 4.11 20.88 -10.14
C HIS A 121 4.31 19.42 -9.76
N ILE A 122 3.24 18.76 -9.25
CA ILE A 122 3.25 17.34 -8.94
C ILE A 122 3.28 16.58 -10.27
N HIS A 123 4.43 16.04 -10.58
CA HIS A 123 4.54 15.10 -11.69
C HIS A 123 3.84 13.81 -11.32
N LEU A 124 2.63 13.58 -11.83
CA LEU A 124 1.86 12.34 -11.67
C LEU A 124 2.70 11.09 -11.98
N GLN A 125 3.70 11.23 -12.85
CA GLN A 125 4.63 10.17 -13.17
C GLN A 125 5.37 9.66 -11.93
N HIS A 126 5.81 10.53 -11.01
CA HIS A 126 6.47 10.11 -9.77
C HIS A 126 5.53 9.35 -8.83
N VAL A 127 4.25 9.68 -8.82
CA VAL A 127 3.25 8.98 -8.00
C VAL A 127 2.94 7.59 -8.57
N ILE A 128 2.86 7.45 -9.89
CA ILE A 128 2.49 6.19 -10.55
C ILE A 128 3.68 5.23 -10.63
N PHE A 129 4.85 5.74 -11.01
CA PHE A 129 6.05 4.91 -11.23
C PHE A 129 6.98 4.84 -10.02
N GLY A 130 6.76 5.68 -9.00
CA GLY A 130 7.65 5.84 -7.86
C GLY A 130 8.93 6.63 -8.22
N ASP A 131 9.68 7.01 -7.23
CA ASP A 131 10.97 7.68 -7.38
C ASP A 131 12.03 6.98 -6.51
N LEU A 132 12.45 5.80 -6.97
CA LEU A 132 13.46 4.99 -6.27
C LEU A 132 14.79 5.71 -6.07
N LEU A 133 15.14 6.63 -6.97
CA LEU A 133 16.41 7.35 -6.93
C LEU A 133 16.33 8.65 -6.11
N GLY A 134 15.12 9.20 -5.97
CA GLY A 134 14.83 10.44 -5.24
C GLY A 134 14.40 10.24 -3.78
N ILE A 135 14.55 9.03 -3.22
CA ILE A 135 14.15 8.74 -1.83
C ILE A 135 14.86 9.64 -0.85
N THR A 136 14.09 10.49 -0.17
CA THR A 136 14.61 11.38 0.85
C THR A 136 14.93 10.64 2.15
N GLN A 137 15.71 11.27 3.02
CA GLN A 137 15.99 10.69 4.34
C GLN A 137 14.71 10.55 5.19
N ALA A 138 13.74 11.44 5.02
CA ALA A 138 12.46 11.39 5.71
C ALA A 138 11.63 10.20 5.24
N ASP A 139 11.57 9.94 3.93
CA ASP A 139 10.85 8.79 3.36
C ASP A 139 11.46 7.47 3.83
N LEU A 140 12.80 7.40 3.88
CA LEU A 140 13.50 6.23 4.38
C LEU A 140 13.11 5.92 5.84
N TRP A 141 13.07 6.93 6.71
CA TRP A 141 12.64 6.75 8.10
C TRP A 141 11.17 6.31 8.20
N GLN A 142 10.30 6.86 7.37
CA GLN A 142 8.89 6.43 7.33
C GLN A 142 8.77 4.96 6.95
N VAL A 143 9.48 4.51 5.91
CA VAL A 143 9.48 3.11 5.49
C VAL A 143 10.01 2.20 6.59
N VAL A 144 11.16 2.54 7.17
CA VAL A 144 11.82 1.75 8.22
C VAL A 144 10.99 1.64 9.50
N VAL A 145 10.11 2.60 9.78
CA VAL A 145 9.24 2.56 10.97
C VAL A 145 7.90 1.91 10.65
N LEU A 146 7.21 2.37 9.60
CA LEU A 146 5.82 1.96 9.33
C LEU A 146 5.73 0.55 8.75
N ALA A 147 6.68 0.14 7.89
CA ALA A 147 6.63 -1.19 7.30
C ALA A 147 6.87 -2.31 8.32
N PRO A 148 7.90 -2.28 9.18
CA PRO A 148 8.04 -3.26 10.24
C PRO A 148 6.90 -3.22 11.26
N LEU A 149 6.36 -2.03 11.57
CA LEU A 149 5.22 -1.90 12.47
C LEU A 149 4.01 -2.67 11.92
N ALA A 150 3.67 -2.48 10.64
CA ALA A 150 2.61 -3.23 9.99
C ALA A 150 2.89 -4.74 10.01
N ALA A 151 4.12 -5.15 9.69
CA ALA A 151 4.53 -6.55 9.71
C ALA A 151 4.38 -7.17 11.11
N VAL A 152 4.85 -6.50 12.15
CA VAL A 152 4.75 -6.96 13.54
C VAL A 152 3.30 -7.12 13.97
N ILE A 153 2.44 -6.14 13.67
CA ILE A 153 1.00 -6.22 13.98
C ILE A 153 0.37 -7.45 13.34
N VAL A 154 0.64 -7.68 12.05
CA VAL A 154 0.09 -8.81 11.30
C VAL A 154 0.63 -10.15 11.83
N ILE A 155 1.94 -10.24 12.13
CA ILE A 155 2.56 -11.45 12.68
C ILE A 155 2.02 -11.78 14.08
N VAL A 156 1.86 -10.79 14.94
CA VAL A 156 1.32 -10.97 16.31
C VAL A 156 -0.13 -11.45 16.24
N LYS A 157 -0.91 -10.88 15.32
CA LYS A 157 -2.33 -11.22 15.12
C LYS A 157 -2.57 -12.32 14.08
N ARG A 158 -1.53 -13.00 13.61
CA ARG A 158 -1.62 -13.99 12.53
C ARG A 158 -2.70 -15.06 12.76
N LYS A 159 -2.82 -15.59 14.00
CA LYS A 159 -3.80 -16.64 14.33
C LYS A 159 -5.24 -16.13 14.21
N ASP A 160 -5.50 -14.95 14.75
CA ASP A 160 -6.82 -14.32 14.71
C ASP A 160 -7.19 -13.93 13.27
N LEU A 161 -6.22 -13.39 12.51
CA LEU A 161 -6.38 -13.02 11.09
C LEU A 161 -6.60 -14.23 10.19
N THR A 162 -5.87 -15.32 10.43
CA THR A 162 -6.05 -16.56 9.65
C THR A 162 -7.40 -17.17 9.91
N LEU A 163 -7.85 -17.24 11.16
CA LEU A 163 -9.19 -17.72 11.48
C LEU A 163 -10.28 -16.83 10.87
N PHE A 164 -10.10 -15.52 10.94
CA PHE A 164 -11.01 -14.56 10.28
C PHE A 164 -11.07 -14.75 8.77
N ALA A 165 -9.93 -15.04 8.12
CA ALA A 165 -9.85 -15.20 6.68
C ALA A 165 -10.52 -16.51 6.20
N PHE A 166 -10.39 -17.60 6.95
CA PHE A 166 -10.97 -18.90 6.58
C PHE A 166 -12.44 -19.03 6.99
N ASP A 167 -12.80 -18.62 8.20
CA ASP A 167 -14.15 -18.76 8.74
C ASP A 167 -14.53 -17.59 9.66
N PRO A 168 -15.09 -16.51 9.06
CA PRO A 168 -15.55 -15.35 9.82
C PRO A 168 -16.68 -15.68 10.82
N ILE A 169 -17.50 -16.71 10.51
CA ILE A 169 -18.63 -17.11 11.35
C ILE A 169 -18.09 -17.78 12.62
N HIS A 170 -17.18 -18.72 12.47
CA HIS A 170 -16.53 -19.37 13.60
C HIS A 170 -15.72 -18.38 14.44
N ALA A 171 -14.98 -17.45 13.80
CA ALA A 171 -14.26 -16.38 14.50
C ALA A 171 -15.18 -15.54 15.38
N SER A 172 -16.39 -15.21 14.89
CA SER A 172 -17.40 -14.47 15.67
C SER A 172 -17.98 -15.31 16.81
N ALA A 173 -18.18 -16.61 16.60
CA ALA A 173 -18.75 -17.53 17.61
C ALA A 173 -17.84 -17.69 18.84
N ILE A 174 -16.50 -17.64 18.65
CA ILE A 174 -15.53 -17.71 19.76
C ILE A 174 -15.23 -16.33 20.38
N GLY A 175 -16.00 -15.28 20.00
CA GLY A 175 -15.90 -13.95 20.60
C GLY A 175 -14.90 -12.99 19.94
N LEU A 176 -14.29 -13.35 18.81
CA LEU A 176 -13.44 -12.45 18.04
C LEU A 176 -14.30 -11.44 17.25
N SER A 177 -13.94 -10.17 17.34
CA SER A 177 -14.62 -9.12 16.56
C SER A 177 -14.10 -9.10 15.13
N THR A 178 -14.83 -9.69 14.19
CA THR A 178 -14.51 -9.71 12.75
C THR A 178 -14.35 -8.28 12.20
N LYS A 179 -15.16 -7.32 12.67
CA LYS A 179 -15.07 -5.91 12.28
C LYS A 179 -13.71 -5.29 12.68
N ARG A 180 -13.21 -5.60 13.89
CA ARG A 180 -11.90 -5.09 14.35
C ARG A 180 -10.74 -5.73 13.58
N LEU A 181 -10.82 -7.03 13.28
CA LEU A 181 -9.80 -7.74 12.51
C LEU A 181 -9.74 -7.24 11.06
N SER A 182 -10.91 -7.05 10.44
CA SER A 182 -11.03 -6.42 9.13
C SER A 182 -10.42 -5.01 9.11
N ALA A 183 -10.80 -4.15 10.06
CA ALA A 183 -10.26 -2.80 10.17
C ALA A 183 -8.75 -2.79 10.41
N LEU A 184 -8.23 -3.70 11.25
CA LEU A 184 -6.80 -3.82 11.50
C LEU A 184 -6.04 -4.22 10.24
N LEU A 185 -6.53 -5.20 9.48
CA LEU A 185 -5.91 -5.62 8.22
C LEU A 185 -5.89 -4.47 7.20
N LEU A 186 -7.00 -3.72 7.09
CA LEU A 186 -7.11 -2.57 6.20
C LEU A 186 -6.19 -1.41 6.60
N ILE A 187 -6.03 -1.15 7.89
CA ILE A 187 -5.09 -0.12 8.38
C ILE A 187 -3.64 -0.55 8.08
N CYS A 188 -3.28 -1.80 8.34
CA CYS A 188 -1.95 -2.32 8.00
C CYS A 188 -1.70 -2.24 6.49
N LEU A 189 -2.71 -2.55 5.67
CA LEU A 189 -2.64 -2.41 4.22
C LEU A 189 -2.43 -0.95 3.81
N ALA A 190 -3.23 -0.01 4.35
CA ALA A 190 -3.10 1.41 4.07
C ALA A 190 -1.70 1.95 4.42
N MET A 191 -1.17 1.58 5.60
CA MET A 191 0.20 1.93 6.00
C MET A 191 1.22 1.40 5.00
N THR A 192 1.10 0.13 4.61
CA THR A 192 2.04 -0.51 3.69
C THR A 192 1.97 0.08 2.29
N VAL A 193 0.76 0.31 1.76
CA VAL A 193 0.57 0.92 0.43
C VAL A 193 1.15 2.33 0.38
N VAL A 194 0.87 3.17 1.38
CA VAL A 194 1.38 4.56 1.42
C VAL A 194 2.90 4.60 1.43
N VAL A 195 3.52 3.74 2.23
CA VAL A 195 4.98 3.65 2.35
C VAL A 195 5.61 3.08 1.08
N ALA A 196 5.04 1.99 0.56
CA ALA A 196 5.57 1.33 -0.62
C ALA A 196 5.38 2.18 -1.89
N MET A 197 4.29 2.96 -1.99
CA MET A 197 3.99 3.78 -3.15
C MET A 197 5.04 4.88 -3.39
N GLN A 198 5.57 5.48 -2.34
CA GLN A 198 6.61 6.49 -2.45
C GLN A 198 7.92 5.92 -3.04
N ALA A 199 8.23 4.67 -2.69
CA ALA A 199 9.46 4.02 -3.11
C ALA A 199 9.33 3.34 -4.48
N VAL A 200 8.27 2.56 -4.66
CA VAL A 200 8.17 1.55 -5.74
C VAL A 200 7.13 1.93 -6.79
N GLY A 201 6.25 2.87 -6.44
CA GLY A 201 5.14 3.31 -7.29
C GLY A 201 3.91 2.41 -7.22
N ALA A 202 2.78 2.94 -7.69
CA ALA A 202 1.47 2.28 -7.58
C ALA A 202 1.41 0.94 -8.33
N ILE A 203 1.96 0.87 -9.54
CA ILE A 203 1.87 -0.32 -10.41
C ILE A 203 2.57 -1.53 -9.78
N LEU A 204 3.77 -1.33 -9.23
CA LEU A 204 4.55 -2.43 -8.67
C LEU A 204 3.98 -2.92 -7.34
N ILE A 205 3.35 -2.04 -6.56
CA ILE A 205 2.67 -2.42 -5.30
C ILE A 205 1.54 -3.41 -5.56
N VAL A 206 0.72 -3.15 -6.57
CA VAL A 206 -0.39 -4.05 -6.93
C VAL A 206 0.13 -5.45 -7.22
N ALA A 207 1.22 -5.55 -7.99
CA ALA A 207 1.87 -6.83 -8.28
C ALA A 207 2.41 -7.50 -6.99
N LEU A 208 3.09 -6.75 -6.13
CA LEU A 208 3.65 -7.24 -4.87
C LEU A 208 2.58 -7.66 -3.85
N LEU A 209 1.38 -7.09 -3.90
CA LEU A 209 0.28 -7.45 -3.01
C LEU A 209 -0.57 -8.62 -3.54
N ILE A 210 -0.50 -8.96 -4.81
CA ILE A 210 -1.30 -10.04 -5.39
C ILE A 210 -0.45 -11.29 -5.63
N ILE A 211 0.69 -11.14 -6.31
CA ILE A 211 1.48 -12.28 -6.81
C ILE A 211 1.95 -13.22 -5.69
N PRO A 212 2.57 -12.75 -4.59
CA PRO A 212 3.08 -13.66 -3.56
C PRO A 212 1.97 -14.46 -2.88
N GLY A 213 0.84 -13.84 -2.58
CA GLY A 213 -0.31 -14.52 -1.98
C GLY A 213 -0.94 -15.52 -2.93
N ALA A 214 -1.14 -15.16 -4.19
CA ALA A 214 -1.71 -16.03 -5.20
C ALA A 214 -0.82 -17.26 -5.45
N THR A 215 0.50 -17.08 -5.54
CA THR A 215 1.44 -18.19 -5.74
C THR A 215 1.57 -19.11 -4.52
N ALA A 216 1.40 -18.57 -3.30
CA ALA A 216 1.41 -19.38 -2.09
C ALA A 216 0.12 -20.18 -1.89
N PHE A 217 -0.96 -19.80 -2.55
CA PHE A 217 -2.28 -20.44 -2.45
C PHE A 217 -2.51 -21.54 -3.50
N CYS A 218 -1.71 -21.52 -4.59
CA CYS A 218 -1.71 -22.57 -5.62
C CYS A 218 -0.88 -23.78 -5.19
#